data_9c3d7ee49deba46ffe2ca1e77c8a5ee4
#
_entry.id   9c3d7ee49deba46ffe2ca1e77c8a5ee4
#
_cell.length_a   1.000
_cell.length_b   1.000
_cell.length_c   1.000
_cell.angle_alpha   90.00
_cell.angle_beta   90.00
_cell.angle_gamma   90.00
#
_symmetry.space_group_name_H-M   'P 1'
#
loop_
_entity.id
_entity.type
_entity.pdbx_description
1 polymer ?
#
loop_
_entity_poly.entity_id
_entity_poly.type
_entity_poly.pdbx_seq_one_letter_code
_entity_poly.pdbx_strand_id
1 'polypeptide(L)'
;MIIAPKPRPRADKVSLFKYLRLFRADILSAQPARLYRAWMAEFKTPFFSSYMINQPELLDLVLKERPKEFPKSDRIGAGLRPLLGNSVFLTNGETWERQRRIIDPAFEGGRLRDTFTAISAAADA
;
A
#
# COMPACT_ATOMS: atom_id res chain seq x y z
N MET A 1 -1.45 25.42 11.26
CA MET A 1 -1.58 23.97 11.07
C MET A 1 -1.89 23.69 9.62
N ILE A 2 -0.98 23.08 8.88
CA ILE A 2 -1.21 22.73 7.46
C ILE A 2 -2.03 21.42 7.46
N ILE A 3 -3.25 21.49 6.92
CA ILE A 3 -4.10 20.31 6.77
C ILE A 3 -3.77 19.69 5.41
N ALA A 4 -3.36 18.43 5.41
CA ALA A 4 -3.12 17.71 4.16
C ALA A 4 -4.37 17.69 3.27
N PRO A 5 -4.24 17.89 1.96
CA PRO A 5 -5.36 17.86 1.04
C PRO A 5 -6.01 16.47 1.06
N LYS A 6 -7.34 16.44 1.18
CA LYS A 6 -8.10 15.18 1.09
C LYS A 6 -8.46 14.89 -0.36
N PRO A 7 -8.35 13.64 -0.82
CA PRO A 7 -8.80 13.27 -2.16
C PRO A 7 -10.30 13.54 -2.30
N ARG A 8 -10.73 14.01 -3.48
CA ARG A 8 -12.15 14.21 -3.80
C ARG A 8 -12.70 12.91 -4.37
N PRO A 9 -13.49 12.15 -3.59
CA PRO A 9 -14.00 10.88 -4.07
C PRO A 9 -14.98 11.08 -5.22
N ARG A 10 -14.99 10.12 -6.15
CA ARG A 10 -15.97 10.12 -7.24
C ARG A 10 -17.36 9.72 -6.76
N ALA A 11 -18.37 9.93 -7.62
CA ALA A 11 -19.71 9.37 -7.43
C ALA A 11 -19.67 7.83 -7.43
N ASP A 12 -20.60 7.19 -6.74
CA ASP A 12 -20.62 5.73 -6.59
C ASP A 12 -20.74 4.99 -7.92
N LYS A 13 -21.59 5.48 -8.81
CA LYS A 13 -21.78 4.90 -10.14
C LYS A 13 -21.14 5.79 -11.19
N VAL A 14 -20.18 5.26 -11.92
CA VAL A 14 -19.56 5.88 -13.09
C VAL A 14 -19.32 4.82 -14.16
N SER A 15 -19.28 5.22 -15.44
CA SER A 15 -18.91 4.31 -16.52
C SER A 15 -17.46 3.83 -16.36
N LEU A 16 -17.15 2.66 -16.91
CA LEU A 16 -15.80 2.09 -16.89
C LEU A 16 -14.77 3.06 -17.52
N PHE A 17 -15.12 3.71 -18.61
CA PHE A 17 -14.25 4.69 -19.28
C PHE A 17 -13.93 5.88 -18.36
N LYS A 18 -14.95 6.43 -17.69
CA LYS A 18 -14.75 7.51 -16.72
C LYS A 18 -13.90 7.06 -15.54
N TYR A 19 -14.12 5.85 -15.02
CA TYR A 19 -13.31 5.27 -13.96
C TYR A 19 -11.84 5.15 -14.37
N LEU A 20 -11.53 4.60 -15.53
CA LEU A 20 -10.16 4.45 -16.03
C LEU A 20 -9.46 5.80 -16.22
N ARG A 21 -10.19 6.80 -16.73
CA ARG A 21 -9.66 8.16 -16.86
C ARG A 21 -9.32 8.78 -15.51
N LEU A 22 -10.22 8.65 -14.51
CA LEU A 22 -9.97 9.14 -13.16
C LEU A 22 -8.80 8.40 -12.51
N PHE A 23 -8.75 7.08 -12.65
CA PHE A 23 -7.68 6.25 -12.09
C PHE A 23 -6.28 6.64 -12.62
N ARG A 24 -6.19 7.00 -13.90
CA ARG A 24 -4.94 7.50 -14.49
C ARG A 24 -4.55 8.89 -14.02
N ALA A 25 -5.51 9.73 -13.70
CA ALA A 25 -5.27 11.08 -13.22
C ALA A 25 -4.92 11.12 -11.73
N ASP A 26 -5.69 10.41 -10.91
CA ASP A 26 -5.49 10.32 -9.46
C ASP A 26 -6.19 9.05 -8.93
N ILE A 27 -5.39 8.09 -8.53
CA ILE A 27 -5.88 6.78 -8.03
C ILE A 27 -6.78 6.93 -6.79
N LEU A 28 -6.51 7.89 -5.92
CA LEU A 28 -7.29 8.08 -4.69
C LEU A 28 -8.65 8.70 -5.01
N SER A 29 -8.69 9.73 -5.84
CA SER A 29 -9.94 10.38 -6.28
C SER A 29 -10.79 9.48 -7.20
N ALA A 30 -10.22 8.43 -7.78
CA ALA A 30 -10.96 7.43 -8.54
C ALA A 30 -11.85 6.53 -7.66
N GLN A 31 -11.66 6.54 -6.35
CA GLN A 31 -12.42 5.69 -5.42
C GLN A 31 -13.70 6.40 -4.97
N PRO A 32 -14.84 5.66 -4.84
CA PRO A 32 -16.08 6.24 -4.32
C PRO A 32 -15.99 6.52 -2.81
N ALA A 33 -16.71 7.54 -2.34
CA ALA A 33 -16.69 7.97 -0.93
C ALA A 33 -16.98 6.85 0.07
N ARG A 34 -17.82 5.89 -0.30
CA ARG A 34 -18.18 4.74 0.55
C ARG A 34 -16.98 3.86 0.90
N LEU A 35 -15.98 3.74 0.00
CA LEU A 35 -14.79 2.91 0.25
C LEU A 35 -13.91 3.48 1.36
N TYR A 36 -13.88 4.79 1.53
CA TYR A 36 -13.14 5.45 2.62
C TYR A 36 -13.77 5.23 4.00
N ARG A 37 -15.00 4.70 4.05
CA ARG A 37 -15.73 4.42 5.31
C ARG A 37 -16.06 2.94 5.50
N ALA A 38 -15.91 2.14 4.46
CA ALA A 38 -16.14 0.71 4.54
C ALA A 38 -14.99 0.05 5.34
N TRP A 39 -15.33 -0.88 6.21
CA TRP A 39 -14.34 -1.71 6.92
C TRP A 39 -13.58 -2.63 5.97
N MET A 40 -14.28 -3.16 4.96
CA MET A 40 -13.74 -3.96 3.87
C MET A 40 -14.60 -3.76 2.62
N ALA A 41 -13.97 -3.80 1.45
CA ALA A 41 -14.66 -3.82 0.17
C ALA A 41 -14.05 -4.87 -0.75
N GLU A 42 -14.91 -5.65 -1.38
CA GLU A 42 -14.52 -6.64 -2.38
C GLU A 42 -14.76 -6.09 -3.79
N PHE A 43 -13.78 -6.32 -4.67
CA PHE A 43 -13.87 -6.04 -6.11
C PHE A 43 -13.67 -7.34 -6.87
N LYS A 44 -14.71 -7.80 -7.52
CA LYS A 44 -14.67 -8.98 -8.40
C LYS A 44 -14.50 -8.57 -9.84
N THR A 45 -13.54 -9.18 -10.50
CA THR A 45 -13.38 -9.16 -11.96
C THR A 45 -13.42 -10.59 -12.49
N PRO A 46 -13.57 -10.82 -13.79
CA PRO A 46 -13.50 -12.17 -14.36
C PRO A 46 -12.14 -12.87 -14.10
N PHE A 47 -11.10 -12.11 -13.81
CA PHE A 47 -9.72 -12.61 -13.73
C PHE A 47 -9.17 -12.66 -12.28
N PHE A 48 -9.70 -11.88 -11.37
CA PHE A 48 -9.25 -11.85 -9.98
C PHE A 48 -10.26 -11.17 -9.06
N SER A 49 -10.21 -11.51 -7.77
CA SER A 49 -10.86 -10.77 -6.70
C SER A 49 -9.82 -9.94 -5.95
N SER A 50 -10.18 -8.70 -5.64
CA SER A 50 -9.35 -7.78 -4.85
C SER A 50 -10.13 -7.31 -3.63
N TYR A 51 -9.46 -7.22 -2.49
CA TYR A 51 -10.04 -6.78 -1.23
C TYR A 51 -9.29 -5.53 -0.75
N MET A 52 -10.06 -4.50 -0.44
CA MET A 52 -9.57 -3.29 0.21
C MET A 52 -9.98 -3.34 1.67
N ILE A 53 -9.03 -3.27 2.58
CA ILE A 53 -9.27 -3.33 4.02
C ILE A 53 -8.90 -1.99 4.67
N ASN A 54 -9.73 -1.53 5.60
CA ASN A 54 -9.55 -0.26 6.32
C ASN A 54 -9.52 -0.42 7.83
N GLN A 55 -9.92 -1.58 8.36
CA GLN A 55 -9.91 -1.81 9.80
C GLN A 55 -8.50 -2.14 10.30
N PRO A 56 -8.06 -1.52 11.42
CA PRO A 56 -6.76 -1.80 12.03
C PRO A 56 -6.57 -3.28 12.36
N GLU A 57 -7.60 -3.97 12.84
CA GLU A 57 -7.55 -5.40 13.20
C GLU A 57 -7.26 -6.29 11.99
N LEU A 58 -7.87 -5.96 10.83
CA LEU A 58 -7.60 -6.67 9.58
C LEU A 58 -6.20 -6.38 9.03
N LEU A 59 -5.71 -5.14 9.24
CA LEU A 59 -4.34 -4.78 8.88
C LEU A 59 -3.33 -5.52 9.75
N ASP A 60 -3.56 -5.60 11.04
CA ASP A 60 -2.70 -6.34 11.96
C ASP A 60 -2.71 -7.84 11.64
N LEU A 61 -3.86 -8.42 11.35
CA LEU A 61 -3.97 -9.81 10.90
C LEU A 61 -3.10 -10.08 9.67
N VAL A 62 -3.23 -9.25 8.63
CA VAL A 62 -2.54 -9.44 7.34
C VAL A 62 -1.03 -9.14 7.46
N LEU A 63 -0.65 -8.08 8.19
CA LEU A 63 0.71 -7.56 8.17
C LEU A 63 1.59 -8.09 9.31
N LYS A 64 1.01 -8.47 10.45
CA LYS A 64 1.75 -8.87 11.65
C LYS A 64 1.50 -10.33 12.05
N GLU A 65 0.22 -10.74 12.15
CA GLU A 65 -0.11 -12.03 12.70
C GLU A 65 0.11 -13.17 11.69
N ARG A 66 -0.34 -12.96 10.44
CA ARG A 66 -0.37 -14.00 9.41
C ARG A 66 0.22 -13.56 8.05
N PRO A 67 1.36 -12.86 8.01
CA PRO A 67 1.90 -12.29 6.76
C PRO A 67 2.25 -13.36 5.71
N LYS A 68 2.53 -14.59 6.12
CA LYS A 68 2.84 -15.71 5.22
C LYS A 68 1.62 -16.19 4.42
N GLU A 69 0.42 -16.00 4.96
CA GLU A 69 -0.83 -16.41 4.29
C GLU A 69 -1.31 -15.39 3.28
N PHE A 70 -0.75 -14.18 3.33
CA PHE A 70 -1.07 -13.08 2.43
C PHE A 70 0.15 -12.69 1.60
N PRO A 71 0.62 -13.56 0.69
CA PRO A 71 1.79 -13.26 -0.12
C PRO A 71 1.53 -12.09 -1.07
N LYS A 72 2.61 -11.38 -1.42
CA LYS A 72 2.54 -10.32 -2.42
C LYS A 72 2.16 -10.89 -3.78
N SER A 73 1.39 -10.12 -4.55
CA SER A 73 0.90 -10.52 -5.85
C SER A 73 2.04 -10.66 -6.88
N ASP A 74 2.13 -11.81 -7.52
CA ASP A 74 3.08 -12.06 -8.62
C ASP A 74 2.88 -11.10 -9.80
N ARG A 75 1.63 -10.69 -10.04
CA ARG A 75 1.30 -9.73 -11.10
C ARG A 75 1.94 -8.35 -10.83
N ILE A 76 1.89 -7.87 -9.59
CA ILE A 76 2.57 -6.63 -9.18
C ILE A 76 4.08 -6.85 -9.26
N GLY A 77 4.55 -8.00 -8.79
CA GLY A 77 5.94 -8.39 -8.85
C GLY A 77 6.50 -8.36 -10.26
N ALA A 78 5.80 -8.94 -11.23
CA ALA A 78 6.22 -8.96 -12.64
C ALA A 78 6.37 -7.54 -13.22
N GLY A 79 5.44 -6.62 -12.89
CA GLY A 79 5.48 -5.24 -13.36
C GLY A 79 6.61 -4.40 -12.75
N LEU A 80 6.97 -4.65 -11.49
CA LEU A 80 7.94 -3.85 -10.76
C LEU A 80 9.34 -4.47 -10.69
N ARG A 81 9.51 -5.74 -11.03
CA ARG A 81 10.80 -6.44 -10.95
C ARG A 81 11.92 -5.80 -11.78
N PRO A 82 11.67 -5.25 -12.99
CA PRO A 82 12.72 -4.54 -13.73
C PRO A 82 13.31 -3.35 -12.98
N LEU A 83 12.50 -2.69 -12.11
CA LEU A 83 12.93 -1.54 -11.32
C LEU A 83 13.50 -1.94 -9.95
N LEU A 84 12.85 -2.88 -9.26
CA LEU A 84 13.11 -3.18 -7.85
C LEU A 84 13.87 -4.51 -7.64
N GLY A 85 14.08 -5.29 -8.70
CA GLY A 85 14.77 -6.58 -8.62
C GLY A 85 14.09 -7.54 -7.64
N ASN A 86 14.90 -8.25 -6.86
CA ASN A 86 14.44 -9.15 -5.79
C ASN A 86 14.45 -8.46 -4.42
N SER A 87 13.91 -7.26 -4.35
CA SER A 87 13.84 -6.51 -3.09
C SER A 87 12.75 -7.05 -2.15
N VAL A 88 12.83 -6.64 -0.89
CA VAL A 88 11.82 -6.96 0.16
C VAL A 88 10.39 -6.57 -0.25
N PHE A 89 10.23 -5.63 -1.18
CA PHE A 89 8.91 -5.22 -1.68
C PHE A 89 8.27 -6.25 -2.60
N LEU A 90 9.05 -7.13 -3.23
CA LEU A 90 8.56 -8.09 -4.23
C LEU A 90 8.75 -9.55 -3.84
N THR A 91 9.63 -9.84 -2.88
CA THR A 91 9.91 -11.20 -2.43
C THR A 91 8.85 -11.71 -1.45
N ASN A 92 8.67 -13.03 -1.41
CA ASN A 92 7.81 -13.75 -0.48
C ASN A 92 8.61 -14.86 0.25
N GLY A 93 7.98 -15.51 1.22
CA GLY A 93 8.51 -16.68 1.92
C GLY A 93 9.86 -16.41 2.61
N GLU A 94 10.75 -17.40 2.60
CA GLU A 94 12.05 -17.35 3.30
C GLU A 94 12.96 -16.21 2.84
N THR A 95 12.94 -15.88 1.55
CA THR A 95 13.72 -14.74 1.03
C THR A 95 13.27 -13.44 1.64
N TRP A 96 11.96 -13.22 1.71
CA TRP A 96 11.39 -12.04 2.35
C TRP A 96 11.72 -12.01 3.85
N GLU A 97 11.59 -13.11 4.56
CA GLU A 97 11.90 -13.19 5.99
C GLU A 97 13.36 -12.85 6.28
N ARG A 98 14.28 -13.37 5.46
CA ARG A 98 15.71 -13.05 5.58
C ARG A 98 15.97 -11.56 5.36
N GLN A 99 15.35 -10.96 4.34
CA GLN A 99 15.49 -9.54 4.05
C GLN A 99 14.89 -8.68 5.17
N ARG A 100 13.74 -9.06 5.71
CA ARG A 100 13.10 -8.36 6.83
C ARG A 100 13.99 -8.36 8.07
N ARG A 101 14.57 -9.50 8.43
CA ARG A 101 15.50 -9.59 9.58
C ARG A 101 16.70 -8.62 9.47
N ILE A 102 17.13 -8.32 8.25
CA ILE A 102 18.22 -7.35 8.02
C ILE A 102 17.71 -5.90 8.13
N ILE A 103 16.51 -5.63 7.65
CA ILE A 103 15.98 -4.28 7.50
C ILE A 103 15.27 -3.81 8.79
N ASP A 104 14.53 -4.68 9.48
CA ASP A 104 13.69 -4.33 10.63
C ASP A 104 14.46 -3.58 11.73
N PRO A 105 15.70 -3.97 12.11
CA PRO A 105 16.45 -3.24 13.12
C PRO A 105 16.72 -1.77 12.79
N ALA A 106 16.70 -1.41 11.49
CA ALA A 106 16.87 -0.01 11.09
C ALA A 106 15.64 0.87 11.40
N PHE A 107 14.47 0.24 11.59
CA PHE A 107 13.21 0.93 11.89
C PHE A 107 12.79 0.81 13.36
N GLU A 108 13.56 0.08 14.19
CA GLU A 108 13.24 -0.12 15.60
C GLU A 108 13.71 1.02 16.49
N GLY A 109 12.92 1.26 17.54
CA GLY A 109 13.29 2.09 18.70
C GLY A 109 13.72 3.51 18.36
N GLY A 110 14.91 3.87 18.87
CA GLY A 110 15.47 5.22 18.75
C GLY A 110 16.03 5.57 17.37
N ARG A 111 16.35 4.59 16.51
CA ARG A 111 17.06 4.83 15.25
C ARG A 111 16.34 5.80 14.29
N LEU A 112 15.03 5.68 14.18
CA LEU A 112 14.24 6.65 13.40
C LEU A 112 14.27 8.05 14.01
N ARG A 113 14.32 8.14 15.34
CA ARG A 113 14.44 9.41 16.07
C ARG A 113 15.83 10.02 15.84
N ASP A 114 16.87 9.21 15.88
CA ASP A 114 18.26 9.67 15.67
C ASP A 114 18.49 10.17 14.24
N THR A 115 17.80 9.59 13.26
CA THR A 115 17.88 10.02 11.85
C THR A 115 16.96 11.19 11.50
N PHE A 116 16.07 11.62 12.41
CA PHE A 116 15.08 12.66 12.14
C PHE A 116 15.70 13.97 11.67
N THR A 117 16.80 14.40 12.29
CA THR A 117 17.49 15.64 11.91
C THR A 117 18.01 15.58 10.47
N ALA A 118 18.58 14.43 10.07
CA ALA A 118 19.06 14.24 8.71
C ALA A 118 17.92 14.19 7.70
N ILE A 119 16.80 13.55 8.05
CA ILE A 119 15.59 13.50 7.20
C ILE A 119 15.00 14.91 7.02
N SER A 120 14.87 15.70 8.12
CA SER A 120 14.39 17.07 8.04
C SER A 120 15.30 17.94 7.17
N ALA A 121 16.60 17.87 7.36
CA ALA A 121 17.55 18.66 6.56
C ALA A 121 17.49 18.30 5.06
N ALA A 122 17.32 17.03 4.74
CA ALA A 122 17.15 16.58 3.36
C ALA A 122 15.81 17.02 2.74
N ALA A 123 14.77 17.20 3.56
CA ALA A 123 13.46 17.67 3.08
C ALA A 123 13.41 19.20 2.88
N ASP A 124 14.28 19.94 3.55
CA ASP A 124 14.37 21.40 3.48
C ASP A 124 15.35 21.88 2.37
N ALA A 125 16.09 20.96 1.74
CA ALA A 125 17.06 21.22 0.69
C ALA A 125 16.42 21.20 -0.72
#